data_e40580ad8eb584254ce07bf7eabb5903
#
_entry.id   e40580ad8eb584254ce07bf7eabb5903
#
_cell.length_a   1.000
_cell.length_b   1.000
_cell.length_c   1.000
_cell.angle_alpha   90.00
_cell.angle_beta   90.00
_cell.angle_gamma   90.00
#
_symmetry.space_group_name_H-M   'P 1'
#
loop_
_entity.id
_entity.type
_entity.pdbx_description
1 polymer ?
#
loop_
_entity_poly.entity_id
_entity_poly.type
_entity_poly.pdbx_seq_one_letter_code
_entity_poly.pdbx_strand_id
1 'polypeptide(L)'
;MEITNLTRNIQSAVPDKAILDAPTLKTGDEYWYISTNNLESCVIGYGKLINQINRIKSLITTRSAYGSQFEKIFVFENQFEKVYVYSASRVFSDLETLVKTVRGTYRTISFAVSAVVTIQKKGVNIVGLFN
;
A
#
# COMPACT_ATOMS: atom_id res chain seq x y z
N MET A 1 -16.03 17.73 -15.93
CA MET A 1 -15.79 17.47 -15.58
C MET A 1 -15.55 17.54 -15.17
N GLU A 2 -15.50 17.12 -14.81
CA GLU A 2 -15.23 16.78 -14.33
C GLU A 2 -14.66 16.89 -13.69
N ILE A 3 -14.39 16.85 -13.03
CA ILE A 3 -13.90 16.60 -12.34
C ILE A 3 -14.25 16.69 -11.52
N THR A 4 -14.86 16.38 -11.05
CA THR A 4 -15.16 16.14 -10.50
C THR A 4 -15.75 15.98 -10.45
N ASN A 5 -16.16 15.80 -10.80
CA ASN A 5 -16.46 15.31 -10.93
C ASN A 5 -16.11 15.02 -11.12
N LEU A 6 -15.73 14.94 -11.32
CA LEU A 6 -15.21 14.31 -11.45
C LEU A 6 -14.94 13.91 -10.65
N THR A 7 -15.05 13.73 -9.96
CA THR A 7 -14.89 13.16 -9.35
C THR A 7 -15.65 12.73 -9.10
N ARG A 8 -16.24 12.68 -9.49
CA ARG A 8 -16.75 12.14 -9.70
C ARG A 8 -16.96 12.01 -10.56
N ASN A 9 -17.17 12.05 -11.04
CA ASN A 9 -17.08 11.62 -11.83
C ASN A 9 -16.23 11.35 -12.21
N ILE A 10 -15.77 11.35 -12.02
CA ILE A 10 -15.01 10.90 -12.44
C ILE A 10 -14.85 9.94 -12.23
N GLN A 11 -15.25 9.60 -11.79
CA GLN A 11 -15.11 8.71 -11.56
C GLN A 11 -15.64 7.95 -12.01
N SER A 12 -16.05 7.69 -12.33
CA SER A 12 -16.57 6.96 -12.69
C SER A 12 -16.13 5.83 -12.96
N ALA A 13 -16.25 5.12 -12.67
CA ALA A 13 -16.02 4.26 -13.32
C ALA A 13 -15.29 3.18 -12.85
N VAL A 14 -14.63 2.48 -13.64
CA VAL A 14 -13.82 1.42 -13.17
C VAL A 14 -12.99 1.81 -12.00
N PRO A 15 -12.32 2.92 -12.09
CA PRO A 15 -11.54 3.37 -10.94
C PRO A 15 -12.41 3.55 -9.72
N ASP A 16 -13.64 3.95 -9.93
CA ASP A 16 -14.51 4.16 -8.81
C ASP A 16 -14.82 2.86 -8.13
N LYS A 17 -15.04 1.83 -8.91
CA LYS A 17 -15.31 0.54 -8.31
C LYS A 17 -14.10 0.02 -7.56
N ALA A 18 -12.94 0.20 -8.11
CA ALA A 18 -11.74 -0.23 -7.44
C ALA A 18 -11.56 0.49 -6.12
N ILE A 19 -11.88 1.78 -6.12
CA ILE A 19 -11.76 2.55 -4.89
C ILE A 19 -12.78 2.09 -3.86
N LEU A 20 -13.99 1.82 -4.30
CA LEU A 20 -15.01 1.38 -3.39
C LEU A 20 -14.71 0.03 -2.79
N ASP A 21 -14.05 -0.82 -3.54
CA ASP A 21 -13.73 -2.14 -3.05
C ASP A 21 -12.45 -2.18 -2.23
N ALA A 22 -11.71 -1.10 -2.21
CA ALA A 22 -10.47 -1.06 -1.48
C ALA A 22 -10.73 -1.10 0.02
N PRO A 23 -9.89 -1.79 0.76
CA PRO A 23 -10.07 -1.82 2.21
C PRO A 23 -9.89 -0.45 2.80
N THR A 24 -10.68 -0.18 3.83
CA THR A 24 -10.58 1.07 4.55
C THR A 24 -9.49 0.95 5.59
N LEU A 25 -8.52 1.82 5.51
CA LEU A 25 -7.42 1.83 6.46
C LEU A 25 -7.65 2.93 7.48
N LYS A 26 -7.30 2.65 8.72
CA LYS A 26 -7.55 3.58 9.82
C LYS A 26 -6.25 4.22 10.28
N THR A 27 -6.20 5.53 10.23
CA THR A 27 -5.07 6.27 10.77
C THR A 27 -4.99 5.98 12.27
N GLY A 28 -3.81 5.65 12.71
CA GLY A 28 -3.58 5.27 14.10
C GLY A 28 -3.38 3.78 14.29
N ASP A 29 -3.82 2.97 13.34
CA ASP A 29 -3.62 1.54 13.41
C ASP A 29 -2.30 1.14 12.77
N GLU A 30 -1.83 -0.04 13.06
CA GLU A 30 -0.57 -0.54 12.54
C GLU A 30 -0.80 -1.59 11.48
N TYR A 31 0.05 -1.55 10.46
CA TYR A 31 -0.08 -2.43 9.30
C TYR A 31 1.28 -2.90 8.81
N TRP A 32 1.25 -4.01 8.09
CA TRP A 32 2.40 -4.47 7.32
C TRP A 32 2.33 -3.82 5.95
N TYR A 33 3.46 -3.40 5.42
CA TYR A 33 3.46 -2.72 4.13
C TYR A 33 4.65 -3.13 3.29
N ILE A 34 4.50 -2.91 1.99
CA ILE A 34 5.59 -3.10 1.05
C ILE A 34 6.19 -1.73 0.79
N SER A 35 7.45 -1.56 1.15
CA SER A 35 8.07 -0.24 1.15
C SER A 35 8.85 0.10 -0.10
N THR A 36 8.94 -0.81 -1.06
CA THR A 36 9.72 -0.54 -2.25
C THR A 36 8.84 -0.57 -3.49
N ASN A 37 9.25 0.18 -4.51
CA ASN A 37 8.60 0.16 -5.80
C ASN A 37 9.38 -0.63 -6.83
N ASN A 38 10.45 -1.25 -6.41
CA ASN A 38 11.28 -2.02 -7.31
C ASN A 38 10.56 -3.33 -7.65
N LEU A 39 10.44 -3.63 -8.93
CA LEU A 39 9.72 -4.83 -9.33
C LEU A 39 10.46 -6.12 -9.01
N GLU A 40 11.75 -6.03 -8.78
CA GLU A 40 12.52 -7.23 -8.50
C GLU A 40 12.66 -7.53 -7.03
N SER A 41 12.51 -6.55 -6.19
CA SER A 41 12.67 -6.80 -4.78
C SER A 41 11.53 -6.20 -3.99
N CYS A 42 11.19 -6.88 -2.93
CA CYS A 42 10.11 -6.47 -2.05
C CYS A 42 10.70 -6.34 -0.65
N VAL A 43 10.54 -5.18 -0.05
CA VAL A 43 10.97 -4.96 1.33
C VAL A 43 9.72 -4.76 2.18
N ILE A 44 9.55 -5.61 3.17
CA ILE A 44 8.37 -5.60 4.02
C ILE A 44 8.68 -4.84 5.30
N GLY A 45 7.81 -3.90 5.64
CA GLY A 45 7.94 -3.14 6.87
C GLY A 45 6.68 -3.19 7.69
N TYR A 46 6.74 -2.62 8.89
CA TYR A 46 5.60 -2.58 9.79
C TYR A 46 5.61 -1.26 10.54
N GLY A 47 4.48 -0.60 10.61
CA GLY A 47 4.40 0.67 11.29
C GLY A 47 2.98 1.18 11.43
N LYS A 48 2.87 2.33 12.07
CA LYS A 48 1.60 2.97 12.32
C LYS A 48 1.25 3.89 11.15
N LEU A 49 0.02 3.80 10.70
CA LEU A 49 -0.46 4.70 9.67
C LEU A 49 -0.74 6.05 10.32
N ILE A 50 0.06 7.04 9.98
CA ILE A 50 -0.07 8.35 10.62
C ILE A 50 -0.76 9.38 9.76
N ASN A 51 -0.89 9.13 8.45
CA ASN A 51 -1.53 10.09 7.58
C ASN A 51 -1.96 9.42 6.29
N GLN A 52 -2.97 9.98 5.66
CA GLN A 52 -3.43 9.54 4.34
C GLN A 52 -3.59 10.79 3.51
N ILE A 53 -2.89 10.84 2.39
CA ILE A 53 -2.82 12.03 1.56
C ILE A 53 -3.43 11.72 0.21
N ASN A 54 -4.36 12.56 -0.23
CA ASN A 54 -4.91 12.45 -1.57
C ASN A 54 -4.17 13.45 -2.44
N ARG A 55 -3.75 13.02 -3.62
CA ARG A 55 -2.99 13.90 -4.47
C ARG A 55 -3.36 13.65 -5.92
N ILE A 56 -3.29 14.69 -6.73
CA ILE A 56 -3.54 14.56 -8.14
C ILE A 56 -2.34 13.88 -8.78
N LYS A 57 -2.60 12.79 -9.45
CA LYS A 57 -1.55 11.96 -9.97
C LYS A 57 -0.83 12.62 -11.13
N SER A 58 -1.60 13.16 -12.08
CA SER A 58 -1.01 13.85 -13.20
C SER A 58 -2.09 14.59 -13.94
N LEU A 59 -1.78 15.80 -14.36
CA LEU A 59 -2.71 16.56 -15.15
C LEU A 59 -2.42 16.46 -16.62
N ILE A 60 -1.30 15.85 -16.95
CA ILE A 60 -0.89 15.85 -18.33
C ILE A 60 -1.55 14.78 -19.16
N THR A 61 -1.81 13.68 -18.59
CA THR A 61 -2.29 12.55 -19.32
C THR A 61 -3.77 12.67 -19.52
N THR A 62 -4.12 13.56 -20.33
CA THR A 62 -5.52 13.79 -20.48
C THR A 62 -6.26 12.65 -21.06
N ARG A 63 -5.59 11.85 -21.84
CA ARG A 63 -6.31 10.80 -22.44
C ARG A 63 -6.58 9.69 -21.50
N SER A 64 -6.05 9.73 -20.36
CA SER A 64 -6.40 8.74 -19.40
C SER A 64 -7.64 9.17 -18.68
N ALA A 65 -8.58 9.60 -19.41
CA ALA A 65 -9.79 10.09 -18.81
C ALA A 65 -10.51 9.04 -18.01
N TYR A 66 -10.25 7.82 -18.28
CA TYR A 66 -10.91 6.81 -17.56
C TYR A 66 -10.26 6.51 -16.28
N GLY A 67 -9.01 6.70 -16.18
CA GLY A 67 -8.32 6.36 -14.98
C GLY A 67 -8.54 7.42 -13.96
N SER A 68 -8.39 7.04 -12.72
CA SER A 68 -8.41 7.99 -11.66
C SER A 68 -7.20 8.89 -11.79
N GLN A 69 -7.41 10.17 -11.66
CA GLN A 69 -6.32 11.11 -11.68
C GLN A 69 -5.79 11.38 -10.30
N PHE A 70 -6.34 10.70 -9.31
CA PHE A 70 -5.91 10.87 -7.94
C PHE A 70 -5.23 9.62 -7.47
N GLU A 71 -4.32 9.76 -6.54
CA GLU A 71 -3.76 8.61 -5.87
C GLU A 71 -3.76 8.92 -4.39
N LYS A 72 -3.87 7.87 -3.60
CA LYS A 72 -3.83 8.01 -2.17
C LYS A 72 -2.50 7.51 -1.67
N ILE A 73 -1.84 8.32 -0.86
CA ILE A 73 -0.56 7.99 -0.30
C ILE A 73 -0.74 7.73 1.17
N PHE A 74 -0.25 6.61 1.64
CA PHE A 74 -0.33 6.23 3.04
C PHE A 74 1.03 6.45 3.67
N VAL A 75 1.06 7.19 4.78
CA VAL A 75 2.31 7.50 5.45
C VAL A 75 2.40 6.66 6.71
N PHE A 76 3.42 5.83 6.77
CA PHE A 76 3.66 4.96 7.91
C PHE A 76 4.89 5.41 8.67
N GLU A 77 4.85 5.24 9.97
CA GLU A 77 5.98 5.61 10.81
C GLU A 77 6.23 4.54 11.86
N ASN A 78 7.49 4.28 12.10
CA ASN A 78 7.92 3.46 13.20
C ASN A 78 9.21 4.08 13.72
N GLN A 79 9.83 3.45 14.71
CA GLN A 79 11.01 4.07 15.32
C GLN A 79 12.23 4.11 14.40
N PHE A 80 12.17 3.45 13.27
CA PHE A 80 13.32 3.40 12.36
C PHE A 80 13.15 4.25 11.12
N GLU A 81 11.90 4.48 10.67
CA GLU A 81 11.70 5.12 9.37
C GLU A 81 10.30 5.72 9.24
N LYS A 82 10.17 6.59 8.27
CA LYS A 82 8.89 7.09 7.82
C LYS A 82 8.80 6.71 6.35
N VAL A 83 7.74 6.00 5.98
CA VAL A 83 7.61 5.43 4.64
C VAL A 83 6.33 5.89 4.00
N TYR A 84 6.43 6.22 2.72
CA TYR A 84 5.28 6.63 1.91
C TYR A 84 4.91 5.48 1.00
N VAL A 85 3.68 4.97 1.15
CA VAL A 85 3.20 3.85 0.37
C VAL A 85 2.10 4.36 -0.55
N TYR A 86 2.27 4.13 -1.83
CA TYR A 86 1.46 4.76 -2.85
C TYR A 86 0.26 3.96 -3.33
N SER A 87 -0.10 2.91 -2.63
CA SER A 87 -1.25 2.11 -3.02
C SER A 87 -1.73 1.30 -1.84
N ALA A 88 -3.04 1.25 -1.66
CA ALA A 88 -3.62 0.42 -0.60
C ALA A 88 -3.33 -1.06 -0.83
N SER A 89 -3.05 -1.45 -2.07
CA SER A 89 -2.75 -2.84 -2.36
C SER A 89 -1.42 -3.28 -1.79
N ARG A 90 -0.64 -2.36 -1.24
CA ARG A 90 0.64 -2.68 -0.61
C ARG A 90 0.55 -2.63 0.91
N VAL A 91 -0.65 -2.55 1.46
CA VAL A 91 -0.86 -2.47 2.90
C VAL A 91 -1.70 -3.65 3.34
N PHE A 92 -1.26 -4.34 4.38
CA PHE A 92 -1.89 -5.58 4.83
C PHE A 92 -2.05 -5.60 6.33
N SER A 93 -3.14 -6.20 6.78
CA SER A 93 -3.39 -6.33 8.21
C SER A 93 -2.57 -7.45 8.82
N ASP A 94 -2.24 -8.47 8.05
CA ASP A 94 -1.44 -9.56 8.57
C ASP A 94 -0.33 -9.95 7.60
N LEU A 95 0.75 -10.47 8.16
CA LEU A 95 1.92 -10.78 7.39
C LEU A 95 1.70 -11.97 6.46
N GLU A 96 0.90 -12.92 6.86
CA GLU A 96 0.68 -14.10 6.03
C GLU A 96 0.06 -13.73 4.70
N THR A 97 -0.94 -12.87 4.72
CA THR A 97 -1.59 -12.43 3.49
C THR A 97 -0.61 -11.67 2.61
N LEU A 98 0.21 -10.83 3.22
CA LEU A 98 1.19 -10.07 2.46
C LEU A 98 2.17 -11.02 1.76
N VAL A 99 2.71 -11.99 2.49
CA VAL A 99 3.68 -12.91 1.92
C VAL A 99 3.05 -13.74 0.80
N LYS A 100 1.84 -14.20 1.01
CA LYS A 100 1.16 -14.97 -0.03
C LYS A 100 0.94 -14.14 -1.28
N THR A 101 0.74 -12.85 -1.12
CA THR A 101 0.51 -11.96 -2.25
C THR A 101 1.79 -11.73 -3.04
N VAL A 102 2.92 -11.59 -2.35
CA VAL A 102 4.16 -11.20 -3.04
C VAL A 102 5.02 -12.35 -3.50
N ARG A 103 4.91 -13.53 -2.88
CA ARG A 103 5.77 -14.60 -3.31
C ARG A 103 5.34 -15.07 -4.70
N GLY A 104 6.32 -15.32 -5.54
CA GLY A 104 6.04 -15.62 -6.92
C GLY A 104 5.98 -14.39 -7.79
N THR A 105 5.93 -13.21 -7.17
CA THR A 105 5.87 -11.96 -7.91
C THR A 105 7.23 -11.27 -7.90
N TYR A 106 7.87 -11.25 -6.75
CA TYR A 106 9.15 -10.58 -6.59
C TYR A 106 10.25 -11.60 -6.53
N ARG A 107 11.38 -11.23 -7.12
CA ARG A 107 12.54 -12.12 -7.12
C ARG A 107 13.13 -12.24 -5.72
N THR A 108 13.19 -11.14 -5.01
CA THR A 108 13.77 -11.10 -3.69
C THR A 108 12.78 -10.51 -2.70
N ILE A 109 12.58 -11.18 -1.58
CA ILE A 109 11.73 -10.68 -0.51
C ILE A 109 12.60 -10.55 0.73
N SER A 110 12.60 -9.36 1.33
CA SER A 110 13.38 -9.13 2.53
C SER A 110 12.55 -8.33 3.53
N PHE A 111 13.03 -8.28 4.77
CA PHE A 111 12.33 -7.58 5.84
C PHE A 111 13.12 -6.37 6.28
N ALA A 112 12.44 -5.24 6.40
CA ALA A 112 13.03 -4.07 7.02
C ALA A 112 13.19 -4.33 8.52
N VAL A 113 14.01 -3.52 9.18
CA VAL A 113 14.24 -3.69 10.60
C VAL A 113 12.93 -3.62 11.38
N SER A 114 12.03 -2.75 10.98
CA SER A 114 10.74 -2.63 11.65
C SER A 114 9.96 -3.94 11.60
N ALA A 115 10.03 -4.65 10.48
CA ALA A 115 9.35 -5.92 10.37
C ALA A 115 10.03 -7.00 11.21
N VAL A 116 11.35 -7.03 11.17
CA VAL A 116 12.10 -8.02 11.96
C VAL A 116 11.78 -7.89 13.44
N VAL A 117 11.83 -6.66 13.94
CA VAL A 117 11.53 -6.40 15.35
C VAL A 117 10.11 -6.82 15.69
N THR A 118 9.17 -6.51 14.81
CA THR A 118 7.78 -6.85 15.07
C THR A 118 7.55 -8.34 15.04
N ILE A 119 8.18 -9.04 14.10
CA ILE A 119 8.08 -10.49 14.03
C ILE A 119 8.55 -11.12 15.32
N GLN A 120 9.68 -10.66 15.83
CA GLN A 120 10.22 -11.20 17.08
C GLN A 120 9.33 -10.84 18.27
N LYS A 121 8.86 -9.60 18.31
CA LYS A 121 8.07 -9.14 19.42
C LYS A 121 6.72 -9.83 19.50
N LYS A 122 6.08 -10.04 18.36
CA LYS A 122 4.78 -10.67 18.34
C LYS A 122 4.83 -12.18 18.24
N GLY A 123 6.00 -12.73 18.05
CA GLY A 123 6.13 -14.17 17.96
C GLY A 123 5.56 -14.74 16.67
N VAL A 124 5.64 -13.99 15.60
CA VAL A 124 5.10 -14.46 14.31
C VAL A 124 5.98 -15.58 13.78
N ASN A 125 5.38 -16.70 13.43
CA ASN A 125 6.12 -17.80 12.87
C ASN A 125 6.19 -17.65 11.36
N ILE A 126 7.37 -17.37 10.84
CA ILE A 126 7.53 -17.16 9.41
C ILE A 126 8.11 -18.37 8.69
N VAL A 127 8.41 -19.44 9.42
CA VAL A 127 9.09 -20.58 8.82
C VAL A 127 8.34 -21.15 7.62
N GLY A 128 7.06 -21.26 7.69
CA GLY A 128 6.30 -21.84 6.61
C GLY A 128 5.78 -20.87 5.58
N LEU A 129 6.02 -19.58 5.78
CA LEU A 129 5.40 -18.60 4.89
C LEU A 129 5.98 -18.59 3.48
N PHE A 130 7.25 -18.95 3.36
CA PHE A 130 7.93 -18.88 2.07
C PHE A 130 8.07 -20.24 1.37
N ASN A 131 7.46 -21.24 1.92
CA ASN A 131 7.57 -22.59 1.35
C ASN A 131 6.43 -22.92 0.39
#